data_7a06d8935e415b743ebf49a82ca20e07
#
_entry.id   7a06d8935e415b743ebf49a82ca20e07
#
_cell.length_a   1.000
_cell.length_b   1.000
_cell.length_c   1.000
_cell.angle_alpha   90.00
_cell.angle_beta   90.00
_cell.angle_gamma   90.00
#
_symmetry.space_group_name_H-M   'P 1'
#
loop_
_entity.id
_entity.type
_entity.pdbx_description
1 polymer ?
#
loop_
_entity_poly.entity_id
_entity_poly.type
_entity_poly.pdbx_seq_one_letter_code
_entity_poly.pdbx_strand_id
1 'polypeptide(L)'
;DQAGHQRALVFPMHEPDGYAPANDRVLRDAAASGGRLVPLARVSPHHEDAVAEAQRCLELGARGFKLHPRSDDFQLPHPAVEQVVALAHERRMPVLFHAGRGIPRLGEAVVDYARRYPGARLILAHAGISDLGWIADDAAALPNLFFDTAWWLVADHLQLYATIPPGHILYASDMPYGPGLTTAFMFQRVARAVGLGPDAMRGIAGGQLARLMAGEEPADLGPAPGRDAVGPRVIETERVVSYCSAAMQIAFRGLDPTESLGLARLACRTCRRDEVAALLAYVDELLAIAQENLAATPEEPRAMAPATLLALTIAGTPTAGVPPAAV
;
A
#
# COMPACT_ATOMS: atom_id res chain seq x y z
N ASP A 1 17.17 -2.66 1.54
CA ASP A 1 18.16 -2.83 2.61
C ASP A 1 18.00 -1.80 3.72
N GLN A 2 17.94 -0.50 3.42
CA GLN A 2 17.84 0.56 4.45
C GLN A 2 16.61 0.44 5.36
N ALA A 3 15.47 -0.03 4.85
CA ALA A 3 14.25 -0.24 5.63
C ALA A 3 14.20 -1.60 6.35
N GLY A 4 15.26 -2.41 6.29
CA GLY A 4 15.33 -3.74 6.93
C GLY A 4 14.50 -4.82 6.25
N HIS A 5 14.01 -4.60 5.01
CA HIS A 5 13.25 -5.62 4.30
C HIS A 5 14.14 -6.81 3.94
N GLN A 6 13.72 -8.00 4.37
CA GLN A 6 14.44 -9.23 4.10
C GLN A 6 14.07 -9.83 2.75
N ARG A 7 12.80 -9.73 2.37
CA ARG A 7 12.23 -10.25 1.13
C ARG A 7 11.22 -9.26 0.56
N ALA A 8 11.02 -9.29 -0.76
CA ALA A 8 10.00 -8.49 -1.43
C ALA A 8 9.35 -9.26 -2.58
N LEU A 9 8.03 -9.13 -2.73
CA LEU A 9 7.35 -9.45 -3.98
C LEU A 9 7.71 -8.39 -5.00
N VAL A 10 8.08 -8.82 -6.20
CA VAL A 10 8.49 -7.93 -7.30
C VAL A 10 7.77 -8.33 -8.60
N PHE A 11 7.48 -7.34 -9.42
CA PHE A 11 6.77 -7.55 -10.69
C PHE A 11 7.15 -6.46 -11.69
N PRO A 12 6.94 -6.69 -13.02
CA PRO A 12 7.21 -5.70 -14.04
C PRO A 12 6.40 -4.42 -13.89
N MET A 13 7.00 -3.29 -14.27
CA MET A 13 6.29 -2.03 -14.49
C MET A 13 5.36 -2.17 -15.71
N HIS A 14 4.62 -1.09 -16.05
CA HIS A 14 3.74 -1.10 -17.23
C HIS A 14 4.55 -1.21 -18.52
N GLU A 15 4.20 -2.21 -19.34
CA GLU A 15 4.79 -2.47 -20.65
C GLU A 15 3.64 -2.61 -21.68
N PRO A 16 3.37 -1.57 -22.48
CA PRO A 16 2.21 -1.54 -23.37
C PRO A 16 2.26 -2.61 -24.48
N ASP A 17 3.47 -3.02 -24.89
CA ASP A 17 3.69 -3.97 -25.97
C ASP A 17 3.74 -5.44 -25.51
N GLY A 18 3.44 -5.69 -24.22
CA GLY A 18 3.39 -7.03 -23.65
C GLY A 18 4.46 -7.29 -22.57
N TYR A 19 4.20 -8.30 -21.75
CA TYR A 19 4.97 -8.50 -20.52
C TYR A 19 6.06 -9.57 -20.59
N ALA A 20 6.12 -10.40 -21.64
CA ALA A 20 7.05 -11.54 -21.69
C ALA A 20 8.52 -11.14 -21.46
N PRO A 21 9.10 -10.13 -22.15
CA PRO A 21 10.49 -9.73 -21.90
C PRO A 21 10.71 -9.15 -20.51
N ALA A 22 9.71 -8.45 -19.94
CA ALA A 22 9.79 -7.84 -18.61
C ALA A 22 9.66 -8.89 -17.50
N ASN A 23 8.76 -9.87 -17.67
CA ASN A 23 8.66 -11.04 -16.80
C ASN A 23 9.98 -11.82 -16.78
N ASP A 24 10.61 -12.05 -17.93
CA ASP A 24 11.90 -12.74 -18.02
C ASP A 24 13.02 -12.00 -17.28
N ARG A 25 13.03 -10.66 -17.32
CA ARG A 25 13.99 -9.85 -16.51
C ARG A 25 13.75 -10.07 -15.01
N VAL A 26 12.50 -9.91 -14.56
CA VAL A 26 12.15 -10.06 -13.13
C VAL A 26 12.44 -11.48 -12.64
N LEU A 27 12.14 -12.51 -13.42
CA LEU A 27 12.43 -13.91 -13.09
C LEU A 27 13.95 -14.17 -12.95
N ARG A 28 14.77 -13.66 -13.88
CA ARG A 28 16.22 -13.76 -13.80
C ARG A 28 16.80 -13.05 -12.57
N ASP A 29 16.34 -11.82 -12.31
CA ASP A 29 16.81 -11.02 -11.18
C ASP A 29 16.42 -11.69 -9.85
N ALA A 30 15.22 -12.25 -9.78
CA ALA A 30 14.75 -13.00 -8.63
C ALA A 30 15.59 -14.27 -8.40
N ALA A 31 15.89 -15.03 -9.45
CA ALA A 31 16.75 -16.21 -9.36
C ALA A 31 18.17 -15.87 -8.87
N ALA A 32 18.73 -14.72 -9.30
CA ALA A 32 20.04 -14.25 -8.88
C ALA A 32 20.05 -13.63 -7.46
N SER A 33 18.88 -13.34 -6.87
CA SER A 33 18.78 -12.59 -5.61
C SER A 33 19.06 -13.41 -4.33
N GLY A 34 19.32 -14.69 -4.44
CA GLY A 34 19.45 -15.59 -3.27
C GLY A 34 18.16 -15.70 -2.46
N GLY A 35 16.99 -15.59 -3.12
CA GLY A 35 15.66 -15.71 -2.51
C GLY A 35 15.14 -14.42 -1.84
N ARG A 36 15.82 -13.30 -2.03
CA ARG A 36 15.36 -12.00 -1.52
C ARG A 36 14.22 -11.42 -2.34
N LEU A 37 14.22 -11.64 -3.65
CA LEU A 37 13.16 -11.22 -4.56
C LEU A 37 12.27 -12.42 -4.89
N VAL A 38 10.96 -12.22 -4.79
CA VAL A 38 9.94 -13.23 -5.09
C VAL A 38 9.13 -12.73 -6.28
N PRO A 39 9.25 -13.35 -7.47
CA PRO A 39 8.68 -12.81 -8.68
C PRO A 39 7.19 -13.11 -8.79
N LEU A 40 6.40 -12.08 -9.11
CA LEU A 40 5.05 -12.20 -9.63
C LEU A 40 5.08 -11.93 -11.14
N ALA A 41 4.42 -12.78 -11.93
CA ALA A 41 4.22 -12.53 -13.34
C ALA A 41 3.16 -11.45 -13.54
N ARG A 42 3.44 -10.45 -14.36
CA ARG A 42 2.42 -9.50 -14.78
C ARG A 42 1.88 -9.91 -16.15
N VAL A 43 0.55 -9.92 -16.28
CA VAL A 43 -0.14 -10.24 -17.53
C VAL A 43 -1.24 -9.23 -17.81
N SER A 44 -1.46 -8.92 -19.09
CA SER A 44 -2.58 -8.12 -19.55
C SER A 44 -3.61 -9.02 -20.20
N PRO A 45 -4.89 -8.97 -19.78
CA PRO A 45 -5.93 -9.83 -20.33
C PRO A 45 -6.30 -9.51 -21.79
N HIS A 46 -5.80 -8.41 -22.34
CA HIS A 46 -6.00 -8.06 -23.76
C HIS A 46 -5.09 -8.83 -24.72
N HIS A 47 -4.01 -9.44 -24.23
CA HIS A 47 -3.17 -10.28 -25.05
C HIS A 47 -3.79 -11.68 -25.20
N GLU A 48 -3.88 -12.18 -26.42
CA GLU A 48 -4.46 -13.50 -26.71
C GLU A 48 -3.75 -14.65 -25.97
N ASP A 49 -2.48 -14.48 -25.71
CA ASP A 49 -1.62 -15.44 -25.01
C ASP A 49 -1.51 -15.20 -23.49
N ALA A 50 -2.31 -14.29 -22.90
CA ALA A 50 -2.19 -13.90 -21.49
C ALA A 50 -2.15 -15.09 -20.51
N VAL A 51 -3.01 -16.10 -20.73
CA VAL A 51 -3.06 -17.30 -19.88
C VAL A 51 -1.86 -18.21 -20.15
N ALA A 52 -1.43 -18.35 -21.41
CA ALA A 52 -0.25 -19.12 -21.77
C ALA A 52 1.03 -18.48 -21.18
N GLU A 53 1.13 -17.15 -21.22
CA GLU A 53 2.22 -16.40 -20.60
C GLU A 53 2.21 -16.57 -19.06
N ALA A 54 1.03 -16.53 -18.42
CA ALA A 54 0.90 -16.81 -17.00
C ALA A 54 1.44 -18.22 -16.65
N GLN A 55 1.06 -19.24 -17.42
CA GLN A 55 1.55 -20.62 -17.23
C GLN A 55 3.05 -20.73 -17.45
N ARG A 56 3.58 -20.15 -18.55
CA ARG A 56 5.02 -20.09 -18.83
C ARG A 56 5.81 -19.48 -17.68
N CYS A 57 5.35 -18.37 -17.14
CA CYS A 57 6.02 -17.72 -16.01
C CYS A 57 6.02 -18.60 -14.75
N LEU A 58 4.94 -19.34 -14.47
CA LEU A 58 4.91 -20.29 -13.34
C LEU A 58 5.94 -21.40 -13.52
N GLU A 59 6.11 -21.93 -14.73
CA GLU A 59 7.13 -22.94 -15.05
C GLU A 59 8.54 -22.40 -14.87
N LEU A 60 8.75 -21.10 -15.12
CA LEU A 60 10.02 -20.39 -14.93
C LEU A 60 10.24 -19.89 -13.49
N GLY A 61 9.32 -20.15 -12.56
CA GLY A 61 9.50 -19.88 -11.14
C GLY A 61 8.76 -18.65 -10.60
N ALA A 62 7.82 -18.07 -11.35
CA ALA A 62 6.89 -17.08 -10.79
C ALA A 62 6.10 -17.69 -9.62
N ARG A 63 5.83 -16.87 -8.61
CA ARG A 63 5.18 -17.28 -7.36
C ARG A 63 3.80 -16.66 -7.18
N GLY A 64 3.21 -16.17 -8.23
CA GLY A 64 1.90 -15.55 -8.29
C GLY A 64 1.78 -14.56 -9.44
N PHE A 65 0.74 -13.74 -9.41
CA PHE A 65 0.41 -12.85 -10.51
C PHE A 65 0.19 -11.41 -10.04
N LYS A 66 0.51 -10.45 -10.91
CA LYS A 66 0.13 -9.04 -10.81
C LYS A 66 -0.82 -8.69 -11.94
N LEU A 67 -1.95 -8.09 -11.60
CA LEU A 67 -2.96 -7.58 -12.52
C LEU A 67 -3.18 -6.09 -12.25
N HIS A 68 -3.27 -5.28 -13.30
CA HIS A 68 -3.37 -3.83 -13.15
C HIS A 68 -4.47 -3.23 -14.03
N PRO A 69 -5.76 -3.32 -13.60
CA PRO A 69 -6.90 -2.91 -14.40
C PRO A 69 -6.77 -1.51 -15.01
N ARG A 70 -6.21 -0.55 -14.24
CA ARG A 70 -6.09 0.83 -14.70
C ARG A 70 -5.02 1.04 -15.78
N SER A 71 -3.80 0.48 -15.64
CA SER A 71 -2.75 0.68 -16.63
C SER A 71 -2.90 -0.18 -17.86
N ASP A 72 -3.54 -1.33 -17.70
CA ASP A 72 -3.77 -2.29 -18.77
C ASP A 72 -5.20 -2.19 -19.33
N ASP A 73 -5.94 -1.14 -18.94
CA ASP A 73 -7.27 -0.70 -19.43
C ASP A 73 -8.32 -1.82 -19.53
N PHE A 74 -8.47 -2.60 -18.46
CA PHE A 74 -9.51 -3.63 -18.41
C PHE A 74 -10.40 -3.50 -17.17
N GLN A 75 -11.58 -4.09 -17.22
CA GLN A 75 -12.54 -4.17 -16.12
C GLN A 75 -12.75 -5.62 -15.70
N LEU A 76 -13.21 -5.80 -14.45
CA LEU A 76 -13.66 -7.09 -13.95
C LEU A 76 -15.21 -7.16 -13.93
N PRO A 77 -15.77 -8.36 -14.12
CA PRO A 77 -15.09 -9.63 -14.42
C PRO A 77 -14.53 -9.70 -15.86
N HIS A 78 -13.44 -10.46 -16.04
CA HIS A 78 -12.83 -10.68 -17.36
C HIS A 78 -12.44 -12.16 -17.53
N PRO A 79 -12.77 -12.84 -18.65
CA PRO A 79 -12.55 -14.28 -18.80
C PRO A 79 -11.08 -14.72 -18.64
N ALA A 80 -10.12 -13.97 -19.21
CA ALA A 80 -8.71 -14.30 -19.08
C ALA A 80 -8.21 -14.08 -17.63
N VAL A 81 -8.71 -13.06 -16.92
CA VAL A 81 -8.41 -12.84 -15.51
C VAL A 81 -8.93 -13.98 -14.65
N GLU A 82 -10.14 -14.45 -14.93
CA GLU A 82 -10.73 -15.59 -14.21
C GLU A 82 -9.88 -16.86 -14.37
N GLN A 83 -9.35 -17.13 -15.57
CA GLN A 83 -8.44 -18.24 -15.80
C GLN A 83 -7.12 -18.09 -15.01
N VAL A 84 -6.57 -16.88 -14.93
CA VAL A 84 -5.38 -16.59 -14.11
C VAL A 84 -5.66 -16.80 -12.62
N VAL A 85 -6.85 -16.39 -12.13
CA VAL A 85 -7.29 -16.66 -10.76
C VAL A 85 -7.48 -18.16 -10.50
N ALA A 86 -8.01 -18.91 -11.48
CA ALA A 86 -8.14 -20.36 -11.39
C ALA A 86 -6.77 -21.05 -11.29
N LEU A 87 -5.77 -20.64 -12.08
CA LEU A 87 -4.38 -21.13 -11.96
C LEU A 87 -3.79 -20.85 -10.57
N ALA A 88 -4.06 -19.66 -10.03
CA ALA A 88 -3.63 -19.29 -8.67
C ALA A 88 -4.34 -20.13 -7.61
N HIS A 89 -5.62 -20.44 -7.80
CA HIS A 89 -6.39 -21.30 -6.92
C HIS A 89 -5.81 -22.70 -6.80
N GLU A 90 -5.51 -23.34 -7.93
CA GLU A 90 -4.95 -24.70 -7.97
C GLU A 90 -3.60 -24.81 -7.24
N ARG A 91 -2.82 -23.72 -7.24
CA ARG A 91 -1.46 -23.66 -6.68
C ARG A 91 -1.37 -22.90 -5.36
N ARG A 92 -2.49 -22.43 -4.81
CA ARG A 92 -2.58 -21.62 -3.57
C ARG A 92 -1.69 -20.38 -3.60
N MET A 93 -1.68 -19.68 -4.71
CA MET A 93 -0.77 -18.55 -4.99
C MET A 93 -1.47 -17.18 -4.86
N PRO A 94 -0.69 -16.10 -4.64
CA PRO A 94 -1.22 -14.74 -4.62
C PRO A 94 -1.55 -14.24 -6.03
N VAL A 95 -2.64 -13.45 -6.10
CA VAL A 95 -2.98 -12.58 -7.21
C VAL A 95 -3.12 -11.17 -6.67
N LEU A 96 -2.19 -10.29 -7.01
CA LEU A 96 -2.15 -8.91 -6.58
C LEU A 96 -2.85 -8.02 -7.61
N PHE A 97 -4.02 -7.50 -7.25
CA PHE A 97 -4.77 -6.53 -8.05
C PHE A 97 -4.38 -5.10 -7.67
N HIS A 98 -4.12 -4.27 -8.65
CA HIS A 98 -4.10 -2.82 -8.41
C HIS A 98 -5.53 -2.36 -8.07
N ALA A 99 -5.75 -1.93 -6.85
CA ALA A 99 -7.04 -1.47 -6.33
C ALA A 99 -7.03 0.02 -6.00
N GLY A 100 -6.28 0.79 -6.81
CA GLY A 100 -6.19 2.23 -6.71
C GLY A 100 -7.42 2.97 -7.24
N ARG A 101 -7.29 4.26 -7.48
CA ARG A 101 -8.41 5.13 -7.87
C ARG A 101 -9.02 4.77 -9.22
N GLY A 102 -10.31 4.95 -9.31
CA GLY A 102 -11.04 4.98 -10.58
C GLY A 102 -11.24 3.62 -11.24
N ILE A 103 -11.34 2.56 -10.45
CA ILE A 103 -11.62 1.21 -10.96
C ILE A 103 -13.04 0.82 -10.48
N PRO A 104 -14.07 0.96 -11.34
CA PRO A 104 -15.42 0.65 -10.96
C PRO A 104 -15.61 -0.83 -10.59
N ARG A 105 -16.31 -1.10 -9.49
CA ARG A 105 -16.75 -2.44 -9.09
C ARG A 105 -15.65 -3.49 -8.95
N LEU A 106 -14.40 -3.07 -8.73
CA LEU A 106 -13.28 -4.00 -8.59
C LEU A 106 -13.50 -4.95 -7.40
N GLY A 107 -13.87 -4.41 -6.25
CA GLY A 107 -14.07 -5.19 -5.03
C GLY A 107 -15.18 -6.21 -5.16
N GLU A 108 -16.31 -5.87 -5.81
CA GLU A 108 -17.40 -6.82 -6.05
C GLU A 108 -16.91 -8.06 -6.82
N ALA A 109 -16.16 -7.85 -7.90
CA ALA A 109 -15.64 -8.94 -8.71
C ALA A 109 -14.58 -9.76 -7.95
N VAL A 110 -13.71 -9.10 -7.16
CA VAL A 110 -12.69 -9.81 -6.38
C VAL A 110 -13.31 -10.61 -5.23
N VAL A 111 -14.35 -10.10 -4.58
CA VAL A 111 -15.14 -10.85 -3.58
C VAL A 111 -15.81 -12.07 -4.20
N ASP A 112 -16.37 -11.95 -5.40
CA ASP A 112 -16.92 -13.09 -6.14
C ASP A 112 -15.84 -14.13 -6.47
N TYR A 113 -14.68 -13.70 -6.95
CA TYR A 113 -13.54 -14.59 -7.18
C TYR A 113 -13.07 -15.27 -5.88
N ALA A 114 -13.02 -14.54 -4.76
CA ALA A 114 -12.62 -15.10 -3.47
C ALA A 114 -13.54 -16.25 -3.04
N ARG A 115 -14.85 -16.12 -3.26
CA ARG A 115 -15.84 -17.15 -2.97
C ARG A 115 -15.70 -18.37 -3.88
N ARG A 116 -15.50 -18.17 -5.18
CA ARG A 116 -15.41 -19.25 -6.17
C ARG A 116 -14.05 -19.95 -6.21
N TYR A 117 -12.98 -19.26 -5.82
CA TYR A 117 -11.60 -19.72 -5.88
C TYR A 117 -10.90 -19.65 -4.52
N PRO A 118 -11.34 -20.42 -3.51
CA PRO A 118 -10.86 -20.29 -2.13
C PRO A 118 -9.36 -20.61 -1.94
N GLY A 119 -8.73 -21.30 -2.90
CA GLY A 119 -7.29 -21.54 -2.89
C GLY A 119 -6.46 -20.33 -3.34
N ALA A 120 -7.01 -19.43 -4.18
CA ALA A 120 -6.32 -18.22 -4.58
C ALA A 120 -6.17 -17.26 -3.39
N ARG A 121 -5.04 -16.57 -3.28
CA ARG A 121 -4.77 -15.56 -2.27
C ARG A 121 -4.91 -14.17 -2.92
N LEU A 122 -6.10 -13.59 -2.88
CA LEU A 122 -6.43 -12.35 -3.60
C LEU A 122 -6.01 -11.15 -2.76
N ILE A 123 -5.17 -10.30 -3.31
CA ILE A 123 -4.63 -9.12 -2.62
C ILE A 123 -5.11 -7.85 -3.34
N LEU A 124 -5.84 -7.00 -2.64
CA LEU A 124 -6.19 -5.66 -3.11
C LEU A 124 -5.09 -4.67 -2.69
N ALA A 125 -4.31 -4.18 -3.65
CA ALA A 125 -3.28 -3.20 -3.40
C ALA A 125 -3.86 -1.84 -2.96
N HIS A 126 -2.99 -0.97 -2.40
CA HIS A 126 -3.33 0.40 -2.04
C HIS A 126 -4.49 0.51 -1.03
N ALA A 127 -4.44 -0.32 0.01
CA ALA A 127 -5.50 -0.43 1.03
C ALA A 127 -6.88 -0.79 0.46
N GLY A 128 -6.96 -1.25 -0.79
CA GLY A 128 -8.23 -1.51 -1.47
C GLY A 128 -9.13 -0.27 -1.57
N ILE A 129 -8.55 0.92 -1.71
CA ILE A 129 -9.25 2.23 -1.56
C ILE A 129 -10.46 2.41 -2.47
N SER A 130 -10.54 1.69 -3.60
CA SER A 130 -11.73 1.72 -4.46
C SER A 130 -12.98 1.23 -3.73
N ASP A 131 -12.82 0.33 -2.77
CA ASP A 131 -13.92 -0.43 -2.17
C ASP A 131 -13.86 -0.51 -0.63
N LEU A 132 -12.81 0.04 -0.01
CA LEU A 132 -12.53 -0.09 1.43
C LEU A 132 -13.72 0.28 2.34
N GLY A 133 -14.56 1.18 1.88
CA GLY A 133 -15.71 1.67 2.68
C GLY A 133 -16.76 0.61 3.00
N TRP A 134 -16.88 -0.42 2.17
CA TRP A 134 -17.93 -1.45 2.31
C TRP A 134 -17.40 -2.89 2.43
N ILE A 135 -16.17 -3.16 1.97
CA ILE A 135 -15.64 -4.53 1.82
C ILE A 135 -15.23 -5.19 3.15
N ALA A 136 -15.23 -4.45 4.26
CA ALA A 136 -14.74 -4.95 5.55
C ALA A 136 -15.48 -6.20 6.05
N ASP A 137 -16.79 -6.24 5.90
CA ASP A 137 -17.62 -7.38 6.34
C ASP A 137 -17.33 -8.63 5.49
N ASP A 138 -17.15 -8.45 4.18
CA ASP A 138 -16.76 -9.54 3.28
C ASP A 138 -15.34 -10.03 3.58
N ALA A 139 -14.40 -9.13 3.87
CA ALA A 139 -13.03 -9.48 4.23
C ALA A 139 -12.96 -10.37 5.47
N ALA A 140 -13.75 -10.08 6.50
CA ALA A 140 -13.80 -10.89 7.70
C ALA A 140 -14.33 -12.32 7.45
N ALA A 141 -15.15 -12.50 6.40
CA ALA A 141 -15.77 -13.79 6.04
C ALA A 141 -14.94 -14.59 5.02
N LEU A 142 -13.97 -13.99 4.35
CA LEU A 142 -13.20 -14.58 3.24
C LEU A 142 -11.72 -14.71 3.59
N PRO A 143 -11.26 -15.87 4.11
CA PRO A 143 -9.88 -16.05 4.60
C PRO A 143 -8.80 -15.90 3.52
N ASN A 144 -9.18 -15.84 2.26
CA ASN A 144 -8.30 -15.71 1.11
C ASN A 144 -8.31 -14.31 0.47
N LEU A 145 -8.96 -13.32 1.10
CA LEU A 145 -8.97 -11.91 0.65
C LEU A 145 -8.07 -11.06 1.55
N PHE A 146 -7.13 -10.33 0.94
CA PHE A 146 -6.11 -9.54 1.64
C PHE A 146 -6.05 -8.13 1.07
N PHE A 147 -5.45 -7.22 1.87
CA PHE A 147 -5.20 -5.82 1.52
C PHE A 147 -3.74 -5.50 1.77
N ASP A 148 -3.09 -4.73 0.90
CA ASP A 148 -1.76 -4.25 1.19
C ASP A 148 -1.73 -2.79 1.62
N THR A 149 -0.61 -2.38 2.23
CA THR A 149 -0.42 -1.02 2.76
C THR A 149 0.29 -0.08 1.79
N ALA A 150 0.36 -0.41 0.52
CA ALA A 150 1.05 0.37 -0.51
C ALA A 150 0.30 1.67 -0.88
N TRP A 151 0.04 2.51 0.10
CA TRP A 151 -0.70 3.77 -0.06
C TRP A 151 -0.08 4.88 0.80
N TRP A 152 -0.46 6.12 0.59
CA TRP A 152 0.15 7.27 1.26
C TRP A 152 -0.85 8.13 2.05
N LEU A 153 -2.17 7.97 1.85
CA LEU A 153 -3.17 8.70 2.64
C LEU A 153 -3.38 8.06 3.99
N VAL A 154 -3.10 8.82 5.05
CA VAL A 154 -3.23 8.36 6.44
C VAL A 154 -4.66 7.99 6.80
N ALA A 155 -5.64 8.72 6.26
CA ALA A 155 -7.06 8.42 6.52
C ALA A 155 -7.47 7.03 6.03
N ASP A 156 -6.98 6.61 4.85
CA ASP A 156 -7.27 5.28 4.31
C ASP A 156 -6.56 4.19 5.13
N HIS A 157 -5.33 4.45 5.60
CA HIS A 157 -4.63 3.54 6.52
C HIS A 157 -5.34 3.40 7.86
N LEU A 158 -5.81 4.51 8.45
CA LEU A 158 -6.57 4.47 9.69
C LEU A 158 -7.85 3.64 9.52
N GLN A 159 -8.56 3.82 8.41
CA GLN A 159 -9.73 3.02 8.10
C GLN A 159 -9.36 1.54 7.90
N LEU A 160 -8.34 1.25 7.10
CA LEU A 160 -7.87 -0.12 6.84
C LEU A 160 -7.58 -0.85 8.17
N TYR A 161 -6.72 -0.29 9.01
CA TYR A 161 -6.33 -0.93 10.26
C TYR A 161 -7.44 -1.00 11.30
N ALA A 162 -8.38 -0.05 11.28
CA ALA A 162 -9.50 -0.05 12.21
C ALA A 162 -10.61 -1.03 11.83
N THR A 163 -10.80 -1.30 10.53
CA THR A 163 -11.97 -2.05 10.06
C THR A 163 -11.65 -3.43 9.48
N ILE A 164 -10.42 -3.67 9.04
CA ILE A 164 -10.00 -4.96 8.49
C ILE A 164 -9.25 -5.76 9.57
N PRO A 165 -9.57 -7.05 9.79
CA PRO A 165 -8.83 -7.89 10.72
C PRO A 165 -7.34 -7.94 10.34
N PRO A 166 -6.41 -7.83 11.31
CA PRO A 166 -4.96 -7.76 11.03
C PRO A 166 -4.43 -8.92 10.20
N GLY A 167 -5.03 -10.11 10.32
CA GLY A 167 -4.69 -11.29 9.52
C GLY A 167 -4.94 -11.15 8.01
N HIS A 168 -5.68 -10.13 7.59
CA HIS A 168 -5.96 -9.83 6.18
C HIS A 168 -5.13 -8.65 5.63
N ILE A 169 -4.21 -8.09 6.42
CA ILE A 169 -3.40 -6.94 6.03
C ILE A 169 -1.95 -7.37 5.80
N LEU A 170 -1.36 -6.92 4.69
CA LEU A 170 0.01 -7.20 4.28
C LEU A 170 0.78 -5.89 4.11
N TYR A 171 1.97 -5.78 4.71
CA TYR A 171 2.81 -4.61 4.49
C TYR A 171 3.36 -4.59 3.07
N ALA A 172 3.26 -3.43 2.40
CA ALA A 172 3.86 -3.15 1.11
C ALA A 172 4.26 -1.68 0.99
N SER A 173 5.26 -1.38 0.16
CA SER A 173 5.78 -0.03 -0.06
C SER A 173 5.42 0.56 -1.41
N ASP A 174 5.18 -0.27 -2.43
CA ASP A 174 5.01 0.16 -3.83
C ASP A 174 6.24 0.91 -4.38
N MET A 175 7.47 0.43 -4.06
CA MET A 175 8.67 0.98 -4.66
C MET A 175 8.60 0.90 -6.19
N PRO A 176 8.98 1.97 -6.94
CA PRO A 176 9.68 3.20 -6.49
C PRO A 176 8.75 4.33 -6.01
N TYR A 177 7.43 4.16 -6.00
CA TYR A 177 6.48 5.23 -5.64
C TYR A 177 6.43 5.50 -4.12
N GLY A 178 6.60 4.47 -3.29
CA GLY A 178 6.64 4.57 -1.84
C GLY A 178 8.04 4.25 -1.28
N PRO A 179 8.82 5.25 -0.78
CA PRO A 179 10.11 4.99 -0.15
C PRO A 179 9.98 4.07 1.06
N GLY A 180 10.78 2.98 1.09
CA GLY A 180 10.62 1.91 2.07
C GLY A 180 10.70 2.36 3.54
N LEU A 181 11.56 3.36 3.86
CA LEU A 181 11.65 3.90 5.24
C LEU A 181 10.40 4.67 5.64
N THR A 182 9.87 5.52 4.76
CA THR A 182 8.68 6.33 5.06
C THR A 182 7.42 5.46 5.17
N THR A 183 7.28 4.45 4.31
CA THR A 183 6.16 3.52 4.38
C THR A 183 6.24 2.61 5.61
N ALA A 184 7.44 2.16 6.01
CA ALA A 184 7.63 1.41 7.25
C ALA A 184 7.32 2.27 8.49
N PHE A 185 7.72 3.55 8.50
CA PHE A 185 7.36 4.49 9.55
C PHE A 185 5.84 4.70 9.62
N MET A 186 5.18 4.93 8.47
CA MET A 186 3.73 5.09 8.40
C MET A 186 3.02 3.85 8.93
N PHE A 187 3.41 2.67 8.49
CA PHE A 187 2.86 1.40 8.99
C PHE A 187 2.93 1.33 10.51
N GLN A 188 4.13 1.47 11.09
CA GLN A 188 4.32 1.37 12.53
C GLN A 188 3.50 2.39 13.30
N ARG A 189 3.48 3.63 12.82
CA ARG A 189 2.81 4.72 13.51
C ARG A 189 1.30 4.59 13.48
N VAL A 190 0.73 4.31 12.32
CA VAL A 190 -0.74 4.15 12.18
C VAL A 190 -1.21 2.89 12.92
N ALA A 191 -0.49 1.76 12.80
CA ALA A 191 -0.82 0.54 13.54
C ALA A 191 -0.87 0.76 15.06
N ARG A 192 0.11 1.51 15.61
CA ARG A 192 0.10 1.89 17.04
C ARG A 192 -1.03 2.85 17.38
N ALA A 193 -1.35 3.80 16.50
CA ALA A 193 -2.41 4.77 16.75
C ALA A 193 -3.79 4.12 16.89
N VAL A 194 -4.03 2.99 16.21
CA VAL A 194 -5.25 2.19 16.35
C VAL A 194 -5.11 1.04 17.36
N GLY A 195 -4.01 0.96 18.12
CA GLY A 195 -3.83 0.00 19.20
C GLY A 195 -3.47 -1.42 18.77
N LEU A 196 -2.94 -1.64 17.55
CA LEU A 196 -2.47 -2.96 17.16
C LEU A 196 -1.29 -3.43 18.02
N GLY A 197 -1.41 -4.64 18.56
CA GLY A 197 -0.40 -5.25 19.39
C GLY A 197 0.80 -5.79 18.57
N PRO A 198 1.92 -6.12 19.26
CA PRO A 198 3.17 -6.55 18.60
C PRO A 198 3.01 -7.78 17.70
N ASP A 199 2.14 -8.73 18.05
CA ASP A 199 1.93 -9.95 17.24
C ASP A 199 1.21 -9.64 15.94
N ALA A 200 0.16 -8.82 15.97
CA ALA A 200 -0.52 -8.33 14.77
C ALA A 200 0.45 -7.53 13.88
N MET A 201 1.25 -6.63 14.48
CA MET A 201 2.24 -5.85 13.74
C MET A 201 3.31 -6.74 13.08
N ARG A 202 3.82 -7.77 13.76
CA ARG A 202 4.76 -8.74 13.16
C ARG A 202 4.10 -9.54 12.02
N GLY A 203 2.84 -9.93 12.20
CA GLY A 203 2.06 -10.59 11.17
C GLY A 203 1.95 -9.75 9.90
N ILE A 204 1.50 -8.50 10.04
CA ILE A 204 1.36 -7.55 8.92
C ILE A 204 2.72 -7.26 8.27
N ALA A 205 3.78 -7.04 9.07
CA ALA A 205 5.12 -6.67 8.57
C ALA A 205 5.79 -7.72 7.69
N GLY A 206 5.28 -8.97 7.68
CA GLY A 206 5.81 -10.00 6.80
C GLY A 206 5.45 -11.44 7.20
N GLY A 207 5.06 -11.67 8.47
CA GLY A 207 4.73 -13.02 8.93
C GLY A 207 3.58 -13.65 8.14
N GLN A 208 2.52 -12.87 7.89
CA GLN A 208 1.38 -13.35 7.12
C GLN A 208 1.74 -13.62 5.66
N LEU A 209 2.46 -12.69 5.00
CA LEU A 209 2.91 -12.89 3.63
C LEU A 209 3.81 -14.13 3.50
N ALA A 210 4.71 -14.38 4.46
CA ALA A 210 5.57 -15.56 4.46
C ALA A 210 4.75 -16.86 4.48
N ARG A 211 3.67 -16.93 5.28
CA ARG A 211 2.73 -18.06 5.32
C ARG A 211 2.03 -18.26 3.97
N LEU A 212 1.50 -17.18 3.39
CA LEU A 212 0.84 -17.23 2.07
C LEU A 212 1.78 -17.76 0.99
N MET A 213 3.04 -17.30 0.99
CA MET A 213 4.07 -17.75 0.03
C MET A 213 4.53 -19.20 0.26
N ALA A 214 4.36 -19.74 1.48
CA ALA A 214 4.57 -21.15 1.79
C ALA A 214 3.36 -22.03 1.45
N GLY A 215 2.24 -21.45 0.99
CA GLY A 215 0.99 -22.18 0.73
C GLY A 215 0.23 -22.56 2.01
N GLU A 216 0.62 -22.00 3.15
CA GLU A 216 -0.03 -22.22 4.44
C GLU A 216 -1.34 -21.46 4.57
N GLU A 217 -2.18 -21.87 5.51
CA GLU A 217 -3.37 -21.10 5.86
C GLU A 217 -2.98 -19.80 6.56
N PRO A 218 -3.73 -18.71 6.31
CA PRO A 218 -3.55 -17.45 7.03
C PRO A 218 -3.63 -17.64 8.53
N ALA A 219 -2.76 -16.95 9.28
CA ALA A 219 -2.87 -16.91 10.72
C ALA A 219 -4.03 -15.99 11.13
N ASP A 220 -4.81 -16.42 12.12
CA ASP A 220 -5.72 -15.51 12.82
C ASP A 220 -4.88 -14.60 13.74
N LEU A 221 -4.93 -13.28 13.48
CA LEU A 221 -4.24 -12.26 14.27
C LEU A 221 -5.21 -11.44 15.13
N GLY A 222 -6.41 -11.96 15.34
CA GLY A 222 -7.49 -11.33 16.09
C GLY A 222 -8.42 -10.44 15.25
N PRO A 223 -9.47 -9.92 15.87
CA PRO A 223 -10.45 -9.06 15.21
C PRO A 223 -9.87 -7.70 14.87
N ALA A 224 -10.54 -6.98 13.97
CA ALA A 224 -10.25 -5.58 13.72
C ALA A 224 -10.44 -4.75 15.01
N PRO A 225 -9.59 -3.74 15.27
CA PRO A 225 -9.72 -2.88 16.46
C PRO A 225 -11.05 -2.15 16.61
N GLY A 226 -11.71 -1.89 15.49
CA GLY A 226 -12.95 -1.13 15.43
C GLY A 226 -12.74 0.36 15.19
N ARG A 227 -13.78 1.05 14.72
CA ARG A 227 -13.71 2.47 14.33
C ARG A 227 -13.38 3.39 15.51
N ASP A 228 -13.78 3.03 16.72
CA ASP A 228 -13.52 3.81 17.94
C ASP A 228 -12.03 3.81 18.33
N ALA A 229 -11.24 2.87 17.81
CA ALA A 229 -9.81 2.81 18.02
C ALA A 229 -9.04 3.97 17.33
N VAL A 230 -9.64 4.64 16.34
CA VAL A 230 -9.00 5.76 15.62
C VAL A 230 -8.74 6.97 16.53
N GLY A 231 -9.46 7.09 17.62
CA GLY A 231 -9.37 8.21 18.55
C GLY A 231 -10.02 9.51 18.03
N PRO A 232 -10.07 10.56 18.85
CA PRO A 232 -10.73 11.81 18.47
C PRO A 232 -9.93 12.56 17.41
N ARG A 233 -10.64 13.21 16.49
CA ARG A 233 -10.04 14.09 15.48
C ARG A 233 -9.64 15.42 16.11
N VAL A 234 -8.45 15.91 15.73
CA VAL A 234 -7.92 17.19 16.20
C VAL A 234 -7.91 18.17 15.02
N ILE A 235 -8.77 19.18 15.08
CA ILE A 235 -9.01 20.12 13.96
C ILE A 235 -7.73 20.79 13.47
N GLU A 236 -6.84 21.14 14.38
CA GLU A 236 -5.59 21.83 14.06
C GLU A 236 -4.66 20.94 13.23
N THR A 237 -4.56 19.66 13.55
CA THR A 237 -3.77 18.71 12.76
C THR A 237 -4.45 18.34 11.45
N GLU A 238 -5.80 18.34 11.40
CA GLU A 238 -6.56 18.10 10.17
C GLU A 238 -6.27 19.11 9.07
N ARG A 239 -6.07 20.37 9.42
CA ARG A 239 -5.66 21.41 8.45
C ARG A 239 -4.30 21.09 7.84
N VAL A 240 -3.34 20.66 8.66
CA VAL A 240 -2.02 20.25 8.20
C VAL A 240 -2.13 19.04 7.27
N VAL A 241 -2.89 18.01 7.67
CA VAL A 241 -3.17 16.81 6.86
C VAL A 241 -3.75 17.18 5.50
N SER A 242 -4.73 18.10 5.47
CA SER A 242 -5.38 18.53 4.24
C SER A 242 -4.40 19.19 3.27
N TYR A 243 -3.57 20.14 3.77
CA TYR A 243 -2.61 20.84 2.93
C TYR A 243 -1.44 19.94 2.49
N CYS A 244 -0.94 19.08 3.36
CA CYS A 244 0.06 18.08 2.98
C CYS A 244 -0.47 17.11 1.90
N SER A 245 -1.72 16.68 2.03
CA SER A 245 -2.36 15.82 1.04
C SER A 245 -2.53 16.52 -0.31
N ALA A 246 -2.88 17.81 -0.31
CA ALA A 246 -2.95 18.62 -1.51
C ALA A 246 -1.57 18.78 -2.17
N ALA A 247 -0.53 19.10 -1.37
CA ALA A 247 0.83 19.22 -1.86
C ALA A 247 1.32 17.92 -2.53
N MET A 248 1.07 16.77 -1.90
CA MET A 248 1.40 15.45 -2.47
C MET A 248 0.70 15.23 -3.81
N GLN A 249 -0.60 15.53 -3.90
CA GLN A 249 -1.36 15.33 -5.14
C GLN A 249 -0.88 16.24 -6.27
N ILE A 250 -0.54 17.50 -5.96
CA ILE A 250 -0.01 18.49 -6.90
C ILE A 250 1.35 18.00 -7.43
N ALA A 251 2.28 17.61 -6.54
CA ALA A 251 3.60 17.11 -6.91
C ALA A 251 3.55 15.83 -7.75
N PHE A 252 2.63 14.90 -7.45
CA PHE A 252 2.46 13.68 -8.26
C PHE A 252 1.94 13.94 -9.68
N ARG A 253 1.34 15.11 -9.91
CA ARG A 253 0.95 15.57 -11.26
C ARG A 253 2.07 16.35 -11.98
N GLY A 254 3.24 16.50 -11.36
CA GLY A 254 4.35 17.28 -11.89
C GLY A 254 4.14 18.80 -11.79
N LEU A 255 3.24 19.27 -10.91
CA LEU A 255 2.93 20.66 -10.69
C LEU A 255 3.60 21.17 -9.41
N ASP A 256 3.76 22.51 -9.30
CA ASP A 256 4.40 23.17 -8.16
C ASP A 256 3.52 23.13 -6.89
N PRO A 257 3.94 22.45 -5.80
CA PRO A 257 3.21 22.35 -4.54
C PRO A 257 3.55 23.42 -3.51
N THR A 258 4.34 24.45 -3.86
CA THR A 258 4.90 25.45 -2.93
C THR A 258 3.82 26.11 -2.07
N GLU A 259 2.70 26.54 -2.68
CA GLU A 259 1.61 27.18 -1.96
C GLU A 259 1.01 26.24 -0.88
N SER A 260 0.72 24.98 -1.26
CA SER A 260 0.13 24.01 -0.33
C SER A 260 1.08 23.68 0.82
N LEU A 261 2.39 23.55 0.59
CA LEU A 261 3.39 23.39 1.64
C LEU A 261 3.45 24.62 2.55
N GLY A 262 3.40 25.82 1.99
CA GLY A 262 3.34 27.08 2.75
C GLY A 262 2.13 27.15 3.68
N LEU A 263 0.95 26.75 3.20
CA LEU A 263 -0.28 26.68 4.00
C LEU A 263 -0.21 25.62 5.09
N ALA A 264 0.41 24.47 4.83
CA ALA A 264 0.63 23.45 5.84
C ALA A 264 1.53 23.98 7.00
N ARG A 265 2.63 24.64 6.67
CA ARG A 265 3.51 25.29 7.67
C ARG A 265 2.82 26.40 8.43
N LEU A 266 2.04 27.24 7.76
CA LEU A 266 1.25 28.29 8.42
C LEU A 266 0.25 27.66 9.40
N ALA A 267 -0.38 26.56 9.05
CA ALA A 267 -1.30 25.85 9.95
C ALA A 267 -0.59 25.35 11.21
N CYS A 268 0.66 24.86 11.11
CA CYS A 268 1.47 24.46 12.28
C CYS A 268 1.76 25.67 13.20
N ARG A 269 2.18 26.80 12.62
CA ARG A 269 2.66 27.99 13.35
C ARG A 269 1.57 28.83 13.98
N THR A 270 0.35 28.77 13.46
CA THR A 270 -0.80 29.54 13.95
C THR A 270 -1.64 28.80 14.98
N CYS A 271 -1.31 27.56 15.30
CA CYS A 271 -1.97 26.80 16.36
C CYS A 271 -1.64 27.38 17.72
N ARG A 272 -2.67 27.50 18.59
CA ARG A 272 -2.57 28.02 19.96
C ARG A 272 -2.97 26.97 21.00
N ARG A 273 -3.08 25.70 20.62
CA ARG A 273 -3.40 24.60 21.54
C ARG A 273 -2.13 23.94 22.04
N ASP A 274 -1.91 24.05 23.34
CA ASP A 274 -0.71 23.52 23.99
C ASP A 274 -0.57 22.00 23.84
N GLU A 275 -1.70 21.26 23.82
CA GLU A 275 -1.69 19.79 23.73
C GLU A 275 -1.07 19.25 22.42
N VAL A 276 -1.08 20.05 21.36
CA VAL A 276 -0.51 19.64 20.06
C VAL A 276 0.66 20.52 19.62
N ALA A 277 1.05 21.51 20.43
CA ALA A 277 2.09 22.48 20.06
C ALA A 277 3.43 21.81 19.74
N ALA A 278 3.90 20.89 20.58
CA ALA A 278 5.15 20.17 20.36
C ALA A 278 5.10 19.28 19.11
N LEU A 279 3.96 18.64 18.84
CA LEU A 279 3.77 17.82 17.64
C LEU A 279 3.79 18.69 16.38
N LEU A 280 3.11 19.83 16.40
CA LEU A 280 3.05 20.73 15.25
C LEU A 280 4.39 21.45 15.00
N ALA A 281 5.17 21.74 16.03
CA ALA A 281 6.54 22.23 15.88
C ALA A 281 7.41 21.21 15.14
N TYR A 282 7.38 19.95 15.56
CA TYR A 282 8.11 18.87 14.87
C TYR A 282 7.65 18.69 13.41
N VAL A 283 6.33 18.79 13.16
CA VAL A 283 5.77 18.72 11.79
C VAL A 283 6.24 19.91 10.95
N ASP A 284 6.31 21.14 11.50
CA ASP A 284 6.82 22.32 10.77
C ASP A 284 8.29 22.16 10.36
N GLU A 285 9.13 21.53 11.22
CA GLU A 285 10.53 21.21 10.87
C GLU A 285 10.61 20.25 9.66
N LEU A 286 9.80 19.20 9.64
CA LEU A 286 9.74 18.29 8.49
C LEU A 286 9.26 18.98 7.20
N LEU A 287 8.29 19.88 7.33
CA LEU A 287 7.79 20.67 6.20
C LEU A 287 8.80 21.72 5.73
N ALA A 288 9.68 22.21 6.62
CA ALA A 288 10.84 23.03 6.21
C ALA A 288 11.79 22.24 5.32
N ILE A 289 12.14 21.03 5.73
CA ILE A 289 12.96 20.12 4.91
C ILE A 289 12.29 19.84 3.55
N ALA A 290 10.97 19.63 3.54
CA ALA A 290 10.23 19.42 2.27
C ALA A 290 10.35 20.62 1.34
N GLN A 291 10.27 21.84 1.85
CA GLN A 291 10.46 23.08 1.06
C GLN A 291 11.89 23.26 0.58
N GLU A 292 12.88 22.94 1.42
CA GLU A 292 14.30 22.97 1.03
C GLU A 292 14.58 21.97 -0.09
N ASN A 293 14.08 20.76 -0.02
CA ASN A 293 14.23 19.76 -1.08
C ASN A 293 13.58 20.22 -2.38
N LEU A 294 12.38 20.80 -2.32
CA LEU A 294 11.69 21.35 -3.49
C LEU A 294 12.48 22.52 -4.11
N ALA A 295 13.02 23.41 -3.29
CA ALA A 295 13.81 24.56 -3.75
C ALA A 295 15.16 24.13 -4.37
N ALA A 296 15.75 23.03 -3.90
CA ALA A 296 16.98 22.49 -4.45
C ALA A 296 16.78 21.79 -5.80
N THR A 297 15.57 21.28 -6.08
CA THR A 297 15.24 20.56 -7.32
C THR A 297 13.85 20.99 -7.84
N PRO A 298 13.69 22.23 -8.32
CA PRO A 298 12.37 22.75 -8.75
C PRO A 298 11.73 21.96 -9.89
N GLU A 299 12.56 21.32 -10.73
CA GLU A 299 12.13 20.47 -11.85
C GLU A 299 11.62 19.09 -11.38
N GLU A 300 11.86 18.72 -10.12
CA GLU A 300 11.40 17.47 -9.51
C GLU A 300 10.44 17.72 -8.33
N PRO A 301 9.18 18.13 -8.56
CA PRO A 301 8.24 18.46 -7.47
C PRO A 301 8.08 17.34 -6.43
N ARG A 302 8.38 16.10 -6.81
CA ARG A 302 8.30 14.93 -5.91
C ARG A 302 9.45 14.85 -4.91
N ALA A 303 10.52 15.64 -5.03
CA ALA A 303 11.63 15.67 -4.08
C ALA A 303 11.18 16.01 -2.64
N MET A 304 10.10 16.76 -2.50
CA MET A 304 9.50 17.08 -1.20
C MET A 304 8.75 15.90 -0.55
N ALA A 305 8.40 14.87 -1.32
CA ALA A 305 7.44 13.84 -0.89
C ALA A 305 7.86 13.06 0.37
N PRO A 306 9.12 12.61 0.57
CA PRO A 306 9.48 11.85 1.76
C PRO A 306 9.22 12.62 3.06
N ALA A 307 9.67 13.88 3.15
CA ALA A 307 9.49 14.70 4.34
C ALA A 307 8.01 15.08 4.54
N THR A 308 7.28 15.38 3.47
CA THR A 308 5.85 15.67 3.54
C THR A 308 5.05 14.44 3.98
N LEU A 309 5.43 13.24 3.56
CA LEU A 309 4.77 12.01 3.97
C LEU A 309 4.96 11.73 5.47
N LEU A 310 6.15 12.00 6.00
CA LEU A 310 6.40 11.91 7.45
C LEU A 310 5.54 12.94 8.21
N ALA A 311 5.54 14.20 7.77
CA ALA A 311 4.72 15.26 8.34
C ALA A 311 3.22 14.92 8.34
N LEU A 312 2.72 14.46 7.19
CA LEU A 312 1.34 14.00 7.00
C LEU A 312 0.99 12.87 7.97
N THR A 313 1.87 11.87 8.09
CA THR A 313 1.65 10.71 8.96
C THR A 313 1.59 11.14 10.43
N ILE A 314 2.49 12.01 10.87
CA ILE A 314 2.55 12.48 12.27
C ILE A 314 1.32 13.34 12.58
N ALA A 315 0.98 14.28 11.71
CA ALA A 315 -0.21 15.11 11.88
C ALA A 315 -1.52 14.30 11.88
N GLY A 316 -1.60 13.25 11.05
CA GLY A 316 -2.78 12.38 10.95
C GLY A 316 -2.93 11.37 12.09
N THR A 317 -1.91 11.24 12.95
CA THR A 317 -1.89 10.32 14.11
C THR A 317 -1.47 11.04 15.40
N PRO A 318 -2.18 12.12 15.79
CA PRO A 318 -1.74 12.96 16.92
C PRO A 318 -1.70 12.23 18.25
N THR A 319 -2.55 11.23 18.45
CA THR A 319 -2.60 10.39 19.67
C THR A 319 -1.33 9.57 19.90
N ALA A 320 -0.55 9.30 18.85
CA ALA A 320 0.74 8.61 18.96
C ALA A 320 1.90 9.53 19.44
N GLY A 321 1.62 10.80 19.74
CA GLY A 321 2.59 11.75 20.27
C GLY A 321 3.69 12.18 19.30
N VAL A 322 4.69 12.89 19.79
CA VAL A 322 5.90 13.26 19.04
C VAL A 322 6.81 12.03 18.92
N PRO A 323 7.38 11.74 17.74
CA PRO A 323 8.40 10.70 17.63
C PRO A 323 9.58 10.99 18.57
N PRO A 324 10.18 9.97 19.20
CA PRO A 324 11.40 10.18 19.98
C PRO A 324 12.50 10.76 19.09
N ALA A 325 13.30 11.67 19.64
CA ALA A 325 14.49 12.15 18.95
C ALA A 325 15.39 10.95 18.61
N ALA A 326 15.98 10.96 17.40
CA ALA A 326 16.98 9.96 17.06
C ALA A 326 18.13 10.06 18.08
N VAL A 327 18.40 8.95 18.78
CA VAL A 327 19.53 8.84 19.71
C VAL A 327 20.80 8.65 18.88
#